data_29c46778b5ba0c0364511f85d794d144
#
_entry.id   29c46778b5ba0c0364511f85d794d144
#
_cell.length_a   1.000
_cell.length_b   1.000
_cell.length_c   1.000
_cell.angle_alpha   90.00
_cell.angle_beta   90.00
_cell.angle_gamma   90.00
#
_symmetry.space_group_name_H-M   'P 1'
#
loop_
_entity.id
_entity.type
_entity.pdbx_description
1 polymer ?
#
loop_
_entity_poly.entity_id
_entity_poly.type
_entity_poly.pdbx_seq_one_letter_code
_entity_poly.pdbx_strand_id
1 'polypeptide(L)'
;VVKLDSNMKKLLILLFLIPTMLFAQDCYTVKNVTTEVEMEEISQRRITFGIKQMMEDVISDKYDLCLDGKPVKVKVTSIEAPTTGISIGPWTKVSKKTIVTLLIYMDDNVIEVEGMAKSTVKATFIDLQDENLPFNKTAFASAIKKAIEKSLK
;
A
#
# COMPACT_ATOMS: atom_id res chain seq x y z
N VAL A 1 46.48 34.82 -23.21
CA VAL A 1 45.05 34.79 -23.62
C VAL A 1 44.90 33.65 -24.60
N VAL A 2 44.36 32.52 -24.12
CA VAL A 2 44.11 31.33 -24.95
C VAL A 2 42.91 31.62 -25.83
N LYS A 3 43.12 31.77 -27.14
CA LYS A 3 42.02 31.82 -28.11
C LYS A 3 41.39 30.43 -28.20
N LEU A 4 40.21 30.26 -27.62
CA LEU A 4 39.40 29.05 -27.81
C LEU A 4 38.94 28.98 -29.27
N ASP A 5 39.30 27.88 -29.93
CA ASP A 5 38.89 27.59 -31.30
C ASP A 5 37.37 27.61 -31.46
N SER A 6 36.86 28.09 -32.58
CA SER A 6 35.43 28.20 -32.90
C SER A 6 34.70 26.84 -32.73
N ASN A 7 35.41 25.76 -33.04
CA ASN A 7 34.87 24.39 -32.85
C ASN A 7 34.75 23.98 -31.38
N MET A 8 35.70 24.41 -30.53
CA MET A 8 35.59 24.16 -29.07
C MET A 8 34.46 24.94 -28.43
N LYS A 9 34.17 26.17 -28.92
CA LYS A 9 32.99 26.93 -28.45
C LYS A 9 31.69 26.25 -28.80
N LYS A 10 31.57 25.67 -30.01
CA LYS A 10 30.40 24.91 -30.44
C LYS A 10 30.24 23.60 -29.65
N LEU A 11 31.35 22.92 -29.32
CA LEU A 11 31.36 21.72 -28.49
C LEU A 11 30.92 22.03 -27.05
N LEU A 12 31.40 23.16 -26.49
CA LEU A 12 31.01 23.59 -25.15
C LEU A 12 29.53 23.97 -25.07
N ILE A 13 28.99 24.63 -26.13
CA ILE A 13 27.55 24.95 -26.21
C ILE A 13 26.72 23.66 -26.36
N LEU A 14 27.21 22.68 -27.11
CA LEU A 14 26.54 21.37 -27.25
C LEU A 14 26.55 20.59 -25.92
N LEU A 15 27.60 20.73 -25.11
CA LEU A 15 27.68 20.11 -23.78
C LEU A 15 26.74 20.77 -22.77
N PHE A 16 26.47 22.09 -22.92
CA PHE A 16 25.45 22.80 -22.11
C PHE A 16 24.02 22.58 -22.61
N LEU A 17 23.87 22.16 -23.87
CA LEU A 17 22.59 21.78 -24.48
C LEU A 17 22.27 20.29 -24.36
N ILE A 18 23.08 19.47 -23.68
CA ILE A 18 22.60 18.20 -23.18
C ILE A 18 21.47 18.63 -22.23
N PRO A 19 20.18 18.51 -22.64
CA PRO A 19 19.14 18.69 -21.68
C PRO A 19 19.51 17.73 -20.59
N THR A 20 19.61 18.21 -19.40
CA THR A 20 19.36 17.36 -18.24
C THR A 20 18.00 16.75 -18.57
N MET A 21 18.00 15.59 -19.19
CA MET A 21 16.95 14.62 -19.05
C MET A 21 17.03 14.31 -17.56
N LEU A 22 16.57 15.27 -16.76
CA LEU A 22 16.02 15.01 -15.47
C LEU A 22 15.05 13.88 -15.79
N PHE A 23 15.43 12.66 -15.47
CA PHE A 23 14.50 11.56 -15.37
C PHE A 23 13.46 12.14 -14.43
N ALA A 24 12.37 12.64 -15.01
CA ALA A 24 11.24 13.09 -14.25
C ALA A 24 10.74 11.81 -13.61
N GLN A 25 11.25 11.53 -12.42
CA GLN A 25 10.80 10.43 -11.62
C GLN A 25 9.30 10.63 -11.46
N ASP A 26 8.52 9.62 -11.82
CA ASP A 26 7.07 9.74 -11.73
C ASP A 26 6.70 10.10 -10.30
N CYS A 27 5.97 11.19 -10.17
CA CYS A 27 5.60 11.78 -8.91
C CYS A 27 4.12 11.49 -8.68
N TYR A 28 3.78 10.89 -7.55
CA TYR A 28 2.43 10.44 -7.22
C TYR A 28 1.87 11.12 -5.98
N THR A 29 0.54 11.09 -5.85
CA THR A 29 -0.18 11.55 -4.66
C THR A 29 -1.34 10.62 -4.36
N VAL A 30 -1.46 10.14 -3.12
CA VAL A 30 -2.60 9.32 -2.70
C VAL A 30 -3.76 10.23 -2.33
N LYS A 31 -4.71 10.41 -3.25
CA LYS A 31 -5.83 11.36 -3.07
C LYS A 31 -6.99 10.77 -2.31
N ASN A 32 -7.45 9.57 -2.69
CA ASN A 32 -8.65 8.97 -2.12
C ASN A 32 -8.43 7.52 -1.73
N VAL A 33 -8.79 7.21 -0.49
CA VAL A 33 -8.96 5.84 -0.02
C VAL A 33 -10.42 5.68 0.39
N THR A 34 -11.12 4.74 -0.24
CA THR A 34 -12.53 4.43 0.02
C THR A 34 -12.71 2.97 0.39
N THR A 35 -13.83 2.64 0.99
CA THR A 35 -14.21 1.25 1.29
C THR A 35 -15.65 0.99 0.91
N GLU A 36 -15.91 -0.19 0.35
CA GLU A 36 -17.27 -0.71 0.11
C GLU A 36 -17.74 -1.59 1.27
N VAL A 37 -16.82 -1.93 2.18
CA VAL A 37 -17.15 -2.77 3.34
C VAL A 37 -17.93 -1.94 4.36
N GLU A 38 -19.12 -2.40 4.70
CA GLU A 38 -19.93 -1.76 5.73
C GLU A 38 -19.27 -1.90 7.10
N MET A 39 -19.02 -0.78 7.74
CA MET A 39 -18.45 -0.71 9.08
C MET A 39 -18.80 0.62 9.76
N GLU A 40 -18.63 0.69 11.08
CA GLU A 40 -18.82 1.94 11.81
C GLU A 40 -17.92 3.06 11.25
N GLU A 41 -18.46 4.29 11.20
CA GLU A 41 -17.79 5.45 10.62
C GLU A 41 -16.39 5.71 11.20
N ILE A 42 -16.23 5.54 12.52
CA ILE A 42 -14.94 5.72 13.19
C ILE A 42 -13.93 4.68 12.72
N SER A 43 -14.35 3.42 12.57
CA SER A 43 -13.52 2.34 12.07
C SER A 43 -13.14 2.56 10.62
N GLN A 44 -14.09 3.01 9.81
CA GLN A 44 -13.87 3.35 8.41
C GLN A 44 -12.80 4.44 8.25
N ARG A 45 -12.89 5.53 9.00
CA ARG A 45 -11.91 6.64 8.96
C ARG A 45 -10.50 6.17 9.36
N ARG A 46 -10.40 5.34 10.40
CA ARG A 46 -9.09 4.80 10.83
C ARG A 46 -8.46 3.88 9.81
N ILE A 47 -9.26 3.02 9.18
CA ILE A 47 -8.81 2.08 8.16
C ILE A 47 -8.37 2.84 6.90
N THR A 48 -9.18 3.75 6.39
CA THR A 48 -8.84 4.52 5.19
C THR A 48 -7.58 5.38 5.40
N PHE A 49 -7.43 5.98 6.58
CA PHE A 49 -6.22 6.72 6.93
C PHE A 49 -4.98 5.81 6.99
N GLY A 50 -5.09 4.65 7.65
CA GLY A 50 -3.99 3.69 7.72
C GLY A 50 -3.59 3.13 6.37
N ILE A 51 -4.55 2.84 5.49
CA ILE A 51 -4.28 2.41 4.11
C ILE A 51 -3.58 3.51 3.32
N LYS A 52 -4.01 4.76 3.49
CA LYS A 52 -3.37 5.91 2.83
C LYS A 52 -1.89 5.98 3.20
N GLN A 53 -1.56 5.94 4.49
CA GLN A 53 -0.18 5.96 4.96
C GLN A 53 0.64 4.80 4.40
N MET A 54 0.11 3.57 4.47
CA MET A 54 0.81 2.40 3.92
C MET A 54 1.05 2.51 2.41
N MET A 55 0.11 3.09 1.67
CA MET A 55 0.26 3.31 0.23
C MET A 55 1.32 4.37 -0.06
N GLU A 56 1.33 5.48 0.70
CA GLU A 56 2.35 6.52 0.61
C GLU A 56 3.75 5.96 0.92
N ASP A 57 3.89 5.15 1.98
CA ASP A 57 5.15 4.49 2.34
C ASP A 57 5.67 3.60 1.20
N VAL A 58 4.82 2.75 0.64
CA VAL A 58 5.23 1.82 -0.43
C VAL A 58 5.51 2.55 -1.76
N ILE A 59 4.78 3.62 -2.06
CA ILE A 59 5.06 4.47 -3.22
C ILE A 59 6.41 5.16 -3.05
N SER A 60 6.70 5.72 -1.86
CA SER A 60 7.94 6.44 -1.59
C SER A 60 9.20 5.58 -1.70
N ASP A 61 9.07 4.25 -1.60
CA ASP A 61 10.17 3.32 -1.83
C ASP A 61 10.61 3.22 -3.30
N LYS A 62 9.77 3.66 -4.25
CA LYS A 62 10.00 3.49 -5.70
C LYS A 62 9.83 4.76 -6.53
N TYR A 63 9.03 5.69 -6.05
CA TYR A 63 8.62 6.91 -6.75
C TYR A 63 8.67 8.10 -5.81
N ASP A 64 8.65 9.30 -6.36
CA ASP A 64 8.54 10.51 -5.56
C ASP A 64 7.07 10.78 -5.16
N LEU A 65 6.87 11.23 -3.92
CA LEU A 65 5.59 11.74 -3.46
C LEU A 65 5.56 13.26 -3.58
N CYS A 66 4.54 13.80 -4.19
CA CYS A 66 4.35 15.24 -4.29
C CYS A 66 2.88 15.64 -4.25
N LEU A 67 2.60 16.88 -3.87
CA LEU A 67 1.23 17.38 -3.70
C LEU A 67 0.42 17.38 -4.99
N ASP A 68 1.07 17.71 -6.11
CA ASP A 68 0.47 17.83 -7.44
C ASP A 68 0.79 16.62 -8.34
N GLY A 69 1.17 15.49 -7.72
CA GLY A 69 1.50 14.25 -8.43
C GLY A 69 0.32 13.58 -9.12
N LYS A 70 0.63 12.58 -9.93
CA LYS A 70 -0.37 11.72 -10.55
C LYS A 70 -1.25 11.11 -9.44
N PRO A 71 -2.58 11.15 -9.56
CA PRO A 71 -3.47 10.70 -8.50
C PRO A 71 -3.49 9.17 -8.39
N VAL A 72 -3.22 8.68 -7.21
CA VAL A 72 -3.48 7.27 -6.83
C VAL A 72 -4.75 7.21 -6.00
N LYS A 73 -5.67 6.32 -6.36
CA LYS A 73 -6.89 6.04 -5.61
C LYS A 73 -6.88 4.58 -5.18
N VAL A 74 -7.30 4.31 -3.96
CA VAL A 74 -7.39 2.95 -3.43
C VAL A 74 -8.81 2.69 -2.95
N LYS A 75 -9.38 1.55 -3.32
CA LYS A 75 -10.70 1.13 -2.89
C LYS A 75 -10.61 -0.25 -2.24
N VAL A 76 -11.09 -0.37 -1.02
CA VAL A 76 -11.22 -1.66 -0.35
C VAL A 76 -12.55 -2.28 -0.78
N THR A 77 -12.49 -3.41 -1.47
CA THR A 77 -13.68 -4.09 -1.99
C THR A 77 -14.17 -5.20 -1.06
N SER A 78 -13.25 -5.92 -0.41
CA SER A 78 -13.62 -6.93 0.57
C SER A 78 -12.63 -7.06 1.71
N ILE A 79 -13.13 -7.46 2.86
CA ILE A 79 -12.35 -7.88 4.02
C ILE A 79 -12.97 -9.17 4.53
N GLU A 80 -12.23 -10.26 4.44
CA GLU A 80 -12.66 -11.57 4.90
C GLU A 80 -11.78 -12.04 6.05
N ALA A 81 -12.38 -12.60 7.06
CA ALA A 81 -11.68 -13.14 8.23
C ALA A 81 -12.10 -14.57 8.56
N PRO A 82 -11.92 -15.54 7.64
CA PRO A 82 -12.26 -16.92 7.91
C PRO A 82 -11.45 -17.48 9.09
N THR A 83 -12.16 -18.13 10.01
CA THR A 83 -11.58 -18.71 11.21
C THR A 83 -11.58 -20.23 11.08
N THR A 84 -10.45 -20.85 11.36
CA THR A 84 -10.32 -22.30 11.48
C THR A 84 -9.85 -22.65 12.87
N GLY A 85 -10.58 -23.53 13.55
CA GLY A 85 -10.25 -24.02 14.88
C GLY A 85 -10.00 -25.52 14.87
N ILE A 86 -9.00 -25.96 15.62
CA ILE A 86 -8.74 -27.38 15.92
C ILE A 86 -8.70 -27.50 17.43
N SER A 87 -9.58 -28.36 17.98
CA SER A 87 -9.62 -28.67 19.40
C SER A 87 -9.09 -30.11 19.64
N ILE A 88 -8.11 -30.23 20.50
CA ILE A 88 -7.56 -31.54 20.92
C ILE A 88 -7.54 -31.54 22.44
N GLY A 89 -8.52 -32.24 23.02
CA GLY A 89 -8.71 -32.24 24.47
C GLY A 89 -8.95 -30.82 25.02
N PRO A 90 -8.25 -30.41 26.08
CA PRO A 90 -8.41 -29.09 26.68
C PRO A 90 -7.72 -27.97 25.89
N TRP A 91 -7.07 -28.28 24.78
CA TRP A 91 -6.31 -27.34 23.99
C TRP A 91 -7.08 -26.95 22.72
N THR A 92 -7.28 -25.65 22.53
CA THR A 92 -7.88 -25.11 21.31
C THR A 92 -6.87 -24.21 20.62
N LYS A 93 -6.60 -24.49 19.35
CA LYS A 93 -5.80 -23.65 18.48
C LYS A 93 -6.73 -23.01 17.46
N VAL A 94 -6.86 -21.69 17.54
CA VAL A 94 -7.66 -20.91 16.59
C VAL A 94 -6.71 -20.17 15.65
N SER A 95 -6.93 -20.33 14.37
CA SER A 95 -6.21 -19.59 13.33
C SER A 95 -7.21 -18.73 12.58
N LYS A 96 -7.02 -17.42 12.61
CA LYS A 96 -7.75 -16.45 11.77
C LYS A 96 -6.89 -16.08 10.57
N LYS A 97 -7.47 -16.18 9.39
CA LYS A 97 -6.86 -15.72 8.14
C LYS A 97 -7.56 -14.43 7.74
N THR A 98 -6.82 -13.34 7.63
CA THR A 98 -7.38 -12.08 7.14
C THR A 98 -7.00 -11.93 5.67
N ILE A 99 -8.01 -11.74 4.82
CA ILE A 99 -7.87 -11.53 3.38
C ILE A 99 -8.46 -10.15 3.09
N VAL A 100 -7.70 -9.32 2.39
CA VAL A 100 -8.13 -7.98 1.98
C VAL A 100 -7.96 -7.87 0.48
N THR A 101 -9.03 -7.46 -0.21
CA THR A 101 -8.98 -7.17 -1.65
C THR A 101 -9.04 -5.66 -1.86
N LEU A 102 -8.10 -5.15 -2.64
CA LEU A 102 -7.96 -3.75 -2.99
C LEU A 102 -8.05 -3.56 -4.50
N LEU A 103 -8.74 -2.51 -4.93
CA LEU A 103 -8.64 -1.95 -6.28
C LEU A 103 -7.76 -0.69 -6.19
N ILE A 104 -6.67 -0.68 -6.95
CA ILE A 104 -5.72 0.43 -7.00
C ILE A 104 -5.79 1.02 -8.40
N TYR A 105 -6.09 2.31 -8.47
CA TYR A 105 -6.16 3.10 -9.69
C TYR A 105 -4.90 3.95 -9.78
N MET A 106 -4.06 3.65 -10.76
CA MET A 106 -2.76 4.31 -10.98
C MET A 106 -2.44 4.32 -12.47
N ASP A 107 -2.06 5.49 -13.02
CA ASP A 107 -1.69 5.65 -14.44
C ASP A 107 -2.73 5.10 -15.44
N ASP A 108 -4.00 5.40 -15.25
CA ASP A 108 -5.14 4.89 -16.03
C ASP A 108 -5.34 3.36 -15.96
N ASN A 109 -4.54 2.66 -15.17
CA ASN A 109 -4.71 1.25 -14.91
C ASN A 109 -5.52 1.02 -13.63
N VAL A 110 -6.28 -0.07 -13.64
CA VAL A 110 -6.97 -0.58 -12.46
C VAL A 110 -6.37 -1.93 -12.12
N ILE A 111 -5.76 -2.02 -10.96
CA ILE A 111 -5.08 -3.23 -10.49
C ILE A 111 -5.87 -3.78 -9.30
N GLU A 112 -6.42 -4.98 -9.45
CA GLU A 112 -7.01 -5.71 -8.34
C GLU A 112 -5.95 -6.58 -7.67
N VAL A 113 -5.80 -6.42 -6.35
CA VAL A 113 -4.82 -7.15 -5.58
C VAL A 113 -5.41 -7.71 -4.29
N GLU A 114 -5.03 -8.92 -3.99
CA GLU A 114 -5.37 -9.60 -2.74
C GLU A 114 -4.14 -9.71 -1.85
N GLY A 115 -4.27 -9.26 -0.62
CA GLY A 115 -3.31 -9.46 0.45
C GLY A 115 -3.84 -10.40 1.51
N MET A 116 -2.96 -11.23 2.06
CA MET A 116 -3.33 -12.24 3.04
C MET A 116 -2.35 -12.26 4.21
N ALA A 117 -2.89 -12.32 5.42
CA ALA A 117 -2.14 -12.58 6.64
C ALA A 117 -2.83 -13.60 7.53
N LYS A 118 -2.06 -14.35 8.29
CA LYS A 118 -2.55 -15.31 9.26
C LYS A 118 -2.18 -14.87 10.66
N SER A 119 -3.13 -14.93 11.59
CA SER A 119 -2.87 -14.84 13.01
C SER A 119 -3.27 -16.16 13.68
N THR A 120 -2.45 -16.65 14.59
CA THR A 120 -2.73 -17.87 15.33
C THR A 120 -2.75 -17.54 16.80
N VAL A 121 -3.83 -17.86 17.47
CA VAL A 121 -3.98 -17.74 18.91
C VAL A 121 -4.08 -19.15 19.52
N LYS A 122 -3.26 -19.41 20.49
CA LYS A 122 -3.38 -20.61 21.33
C LYS A 122 -4.11 -20.17 22.60
N ALA A 123 -5.31 -20.65 22.80
CA ALA A 123 -6.09 -20.37 23.99
C ALA A 123 -6.29 -21.62 24.82
N THR A 124 -6.04 -21.51 26.12
CA THR A 124 -6.47 -22.45 27.14
C THR A 124 -7.54 -21.74 27.97
N PHE A 125 -8.79 -22.16 27.86
CA PHE A 125 -9.91 -21.69 28.71
C PHE A 125 -10.13 -20.19 28.90
N ILE A 126 -9.57 -19.33 28.07
CA ILE A 126 -9.78 -17.88 28.12
C ILE A 126 -10.72 -17.49 26.99
N ASP A 127 -11.84 -16.91 27.37
CA ASP A 127 -12.78 -16.27 26.45
C ASP A 127 -12.05 -15.08 25.81
N LEU A 128 -11.66 -15.22 24.56
CA LEU A 128 -11.05 -14.14 23.79
C LEU A 128 -12.18 -13.21 23.37
N GLN A 129 -12.58 -12.31 24.27
CA GLN A 129 -13.32 -11.13 23.88
C GLN A 129 -12.36 -10.25 23.06
N ASP A 130 -12.28 -10.56 21.77
CA ASP A 130 -11.65 -9.68 20.82
C ASP A 130 -12.46 -8.36 20.79
N GLU A 131 -11.74 -7.23 20.93
CA GLU A 131 -12.29 -5.92 20.65
C GLU A 131 -13.20 -5.99 19.42
N ASN A 132 -14.29 -5.25 19.39
CA ASN A 132 -15.40 -5.23 18.40
C ASN A 132 -15.00 -5.21 16.90
N LEU A 133 -13.81 -5.63 16.54
CA LEU A 133 -13.35 -5.78 15.18
C LEU A 133 -13.37 -7.25 14.76
N PRO A 134 -13.98 -7.58 13.63
CA PRO A 134 -14.07 -8.96 13.13
C PRO A 134 -12.71 -9.54 12.70
N PHE A 135 -11.65 -8.74 12.75
CA PHE A 135 -10.31 -9.13 12.29
C PHE A 135 -9.22 -8.62 13.24
N ASN A 136 -8.10 -9.31 13.29
CA ASN A 136 -6.91 -8.88 14.04
C ASN A 136 -6.23 -7.69 13.34
N LYS A 137 -6.05 -6.57 14.05
CA LYS A 137 -5.47 -5.32 13.50
C LYS A 137 -4.10 -5.54 12.83
N THR A 138 -3.22 -6.31 13.47
CA THR A 138 -1.88 -6.59 12.94
C THR A 138 -1.93 -7.44 11.67
N ALA A 139 -2.77 -8.46 11.65
CA ALA A 139 -2.97 -9.30 10.47
C ALA A 139 -3.60 -8.49 9.32
N PHE A 140 -4.54 -7.61 9.62
CA PHE A 140 -5.16 -6.71 8.65
C PHE A 140 -4.13 -5.76 8.02
N ALA A 141 -3.32 -5.05 8.83
CA ALA A 141 -2.27 -4.18 8.33
C ALA A 141 -1.26 -4.94 7.47
N SER A 142 -0.85 -6.14 7.89
CA SER A 142 0.05 -7.00 7.12
C SER A 142 -0.56 -7.47 5.79
N ALA A 143 -1.86 -7.78 5.76
CA ALA A 143 -2.56 -8.15 4.53
C ALA A 143 -2.59 -6.98 3.54
N ILE A 144 -2.94 -5.77 4.00
CA ILE A 144 -2.95 -4.57 3.18
C ILE A 144 -1.56 -4.27 2.62
N LYS A 145 -0.54 -4.24 3.47
CA LYS A 145 0.84 -3.98 3.03
C LYS A 145 1.26 -4.95 1.91
N LYS A 146 1.00 -6.24 2.08
CA LYS A 146 1.29 -7.25 1.04
C LYS A 146 0.51 -7.04 -0.25
N ALA A 147 -0.76 -6.60 -0.17
CA ALA A 147 -1.56 -6.28 -1.34
C ALA A 147 -0.92 -5.11 -2.12
N ILE A 148 -0.59 -4.02 -1.43
CA ILE A 148 0.03 -2.83 -2.02
C ILE A 148 1.40 -3.18 -2.63
N GLU A 149 2.27 -3.87 -1.91
CA GLU A 149 3.59 -4.29 -2.42
C GLU A 149 3.48 -5.15 -3.69
N LYS A 150 2.42 -5.95 -3.79
CA LYS A 150 2.16 -6.80 -4.95
C LYS A 150 1.68 -5.99 -6.16
N SER A 151 0.95 -4.90 -5.95
CA SER A 151 0.43 -4.06 -7.03
C SER A 151 1.51 -3.23 -7.72
N LEU A 152 2.60 -2.93 -7.02
CA LEU A 152 3.69 -2.08 -7.53
C LEU A 152 4.88 -2.89 -8.09
N LYS A 153 4.75 -4.21 -8.23
CA LYS A 153 5.76 -5.06 -8.87
C LYS A 153 5.62 -5.04 -10.37
#